data_50188f744ac33147e7df13fee800133f
#
_entry.id   50188f744ac33147e7df13fee800133f
#
_cell.length_a   1.000
_cell.length_b   1.000
_cell.length_c   1.000
_cell.angle_alpha   90.00
_cell.angle_beta   90.00
_cell.angle_gamma   90.00
#
_symmetry.space_group_name_H-M   'P 1'
#
loop_
_entity.id
_entity.type
_entity.pdbx_description
1 polymer ?
#
loop_
_entity_poly.entity_id
_entity_poly.type
_entity_poly.pdbx_seq_one_letter_code
_entity_poly.pdbx_strand_id
1 'polypeptide(L)'
;YFNDKREMFVEFGFDISAIPKSVLAVPILSNIMQFAWLFDCLVWIESVDKQFYECLPRIKRSFQEMYRNYSFGGSLIAAKVIDNEHSVKKESALLFTGGVDATTTFLRIRDTHPILIDTFGWCNDRDDESCVFKADISAINRFAEEHCVQAEYIKSNFATFIKPEKVNKVLNRKLHNSWWFGFQHSLAFLGVASIVAFYYHIRTIYIGSSYTFGQAVNCVSDPRIDREFAVASCNVIHDAYELSRQQKIRVIVDAKKEADVQVNLRVCSFKEENCNQCEKCFRTMIEI
;
A
#
# COMPACT_ATOMS: atom_id res chain seq x y z
N TYR A 1 -11.68 19.61 -4.47
CA TYR A 1 -10.81 18.66 -3.80
C TYR A 1 -10.10 17.71 -4.77
N PHE A 2 -10.66 17.45 -5.94
CA PHE A 2 -10.06 16.56 -6.95
C PHE A 2 -9.11 17.31 -7.89
N ASN A 3 -8.24 16.57 -8.60
CA ASN A 3 -7.39 17.13 -9.66
C ASN A 3 -8.25 17.76 -10.77
N ASP A 4 -7.64 18.58 -11.63
CA ASP A 4 -8.40 19.38 -12.59
C ASP A 4 -9.07 18.53 -13.67
N LYS A 5 -8.48 17.39 -14.03
CA LYS A 5 -9.06 16.41 -14.95
C LYS A 5 -10.19 15.60 -14.31
N ARG A 6 -10.31 15.56 -12.97
CA ARG A 6 -11.19 14.68 -12.20
C ARG A 6 -11.08 13.21 -12.59
N GLU A 7 -9.90 12.82 -12.97
CA GLU A 7 -9.59 11.48 -13.46
C GLU A 7 -8.51 10.84 -12.60
N MET A 8 -8.74 9.60 -12.18
CA MET A 8 -7.72 8.72 -11.62
C MET A 8 -7.46 7.61 -12.62
N PHE A 9 -6.19 7.34 -12.90
CA PHE A 9 -5.78 6.21 -13.72
C PHE A 9 -4.91 5.25 -12.94
N VAL A 10 -4.91 4.00 -13.36
CA VAL A 10 -3.99 2.95 -12.90
C VAL A 10 -3.56 2.13 -14.10
N GLU A 11 -2.27 1.93 -14.27
CA GLU A 11 -1.66 1.13 -15.34
C GLU A 11 -0.91 -0.04 -14.75
N PHE A 12 -1.07 -1.20 -15.37
CA PHE A 12 -0.46 -2.48 -15.01
C PHE A 12 0.36 -3.01 -16.19
N GLY A 13 1.39 -3.81 -15.90
CA GLY A 13 2.21 -4.46 -16.91
C GLY A 13 1.53 -5.68 -17.59
N PHE A 14 0.27 -5.98 -17.24
CA PHE A 14 -0.50 -7.11 -17.76
C PHE A 14 -1.89 -6.70 -18.23
N ASP A 15 -2.55 -7.55 -19.01
CA ASP A 15 -3.90 -7.30 -19.52
C ASP A 15 -4.95 -7.46 -18.41
N ILE A 16 -5.72 -6.40 -18.18
CA ILE A 16 -6.80 -6.34 -17.18
C ILE A 16 -8.19 -6.57 -17.78
N SER A 17 -8.32 -6.85 -19.07
CA SER A 17 -9.61 -6.96 -19.78
C SER A 17 -10.53 -8.07 -19.22
N ALA A 18 -9.95 -9.12 -18.66
CA ALA A 18 -10.67 -10.22 -18.04
C ALA A 18 -11.04 -9.96 -16.57
N ILE A 19 -10.56 -8.89 -15.95
CA ILE A 19 -10.84 -8.58 -14.53
C ILE A 19 -12.24 -7.97 -14.41
N PRO A 20 -13.12 -8.50 -13.52
CA PRO A 20 -14.46 -7.97 -13.34
C PRO A 20 -14.46 -6.48 -12.94
N LYS A 21 -15.40 -5.71 -13.48
CA LYS A 21 -15.57 -4.29 -13.14
C LYS A 21 -15.75 -4.06 -11.63
N SER A 22 -16.37 -5.01 -10.92
CA SER A 22 -16.54 -4.99 -9.47
C SER A 22 -15.20 -5.02 -8.71
N VAL A 23 -14.19 -5.70 -9.25
CA VAL A 23 -12.82 -5.72 -8.72
C VAL A 23 -12.06 -4.47 -9.17
N LEU A 24 -12.18 -4.08 -10.45
CA LEU A 24 -11.55 -2.85 -10.99
C LEU A 24 -12.03 -1.55 -10.32
N ALA A 25 -13.16 -1.59 -9.60
CA ALA A 25 -13.65 -0.47 -8.80
C ALA A 25 -12.84 -0.27 -7.49
N VAL A 26 -12.14 -1.29 -7.00
CA VAL A 26 -11.44 -1.25 -5.71
C VAL A 26 -10.38 -0.16 -5.63
N PRO A 27 -9.50 0.06 -6.62
CA PRO A 27 -8.51 1.13 -6.60
C PRO A 27 -9.10 2.52 -6.35
N ILE A 28 -10.16 2.88 -7.07
CA ILE A 28 -10.79 4.21 -6.88
C ILE A 28 -11.50 4.29 -5.53
N LEU A 29 -12.25 3.26 -5.13
CA LEU A 29 -12.96 3.24 -3.86
C LEU A 29 -12.00 3.30 -2.67
N SER A 30 -10.86 2.63 -2.72
CA SER A 30 -9.81 2.69 -1.69
C SER A 30 -9.18 4.09 -1.55
N ASN A 31 -9.35 4.95 -2.53
CA ASN A 31 -8.87 6.33 -2.50
C ASN A 31 -9.93 7.34 -2.10
N ILE A 32 -11.23 7.07 -2.32
CA ILE A 32 -12.28 8.06 -2.09
C ILE A 32 -13.15 7.79 -0.86
N MET A 33 -13.18 6.55 -0.33
CA MET A 33 -14.09 6.25 0.79
C MET A 33 -13.72 7.00 2.07
N GLN A 34 -12.43 7.18 2.38
CA GLN A 34 -11.99 7.98 3.53
C GLN A 34 -12.42 9.44 3.38
N PHE A 35 -12.34 9.98 2.16
CA PHE A 35 -12.85 11.32 1.84
C PHE A 35 -14.36 11.40 2.05
N ALA A 36 -15.12 10.41 1.55
CA ALA A 36 -16.55 10.34 1.74
C ALA A 36 -16.93 10.28 3.23
N TRP A 37 -16.23 9.51 4.03
CA TRP A 37 -16.46 9.43 5.48
C TRP A 37 -16.14 10.74 6.20
N LEU A 38 -15.06 11.43 5.81
CA LEU A 38 -14.66 12.71 6.40
C LEU A 38 -15.62 13.85 6.12
N PHE A 39 -16.25 13.85 4.94
CA PHE A 39 -17.12 14.92 4.46
C PHE A 39 -18.60 14.54 4.39
N ASP A 40 -18.96 13.39 4.96
CA ASP A 40 -20.34 12.87 4.99
C ASP A 40 -20.99 12.79 3.59
N CYS A 41 -20.27 12.20 2.63
CA CYS A 41 -20.71 12.06 1.25
C CYS A 41 -21.22 10.65 0.97
N LEU A 42 -22.24 10.54 0.11
CA LEU A 42 -22.64 9.27 -0.48
C LEU A 42 -21.84 9.02 -1.76
N VAL A 43 -21.28 7.83 -1.87
CA VAL A 43 -20.63 7.32 -3.09
C VAL A 43 -21.54 6.27 -3.69
N TRP A 44 -21.89 6.43 -4.97
CA TRP A 44 -22.67 5.45 -5.71
C TRP A 44 -21.80 4.74 -6.74
N ILE A 45 -21.96 3.41 -6.85
CA ILE A 45 -21.27 2.59 -7.85
C ILE A 45 -22.18 1.51 -8.41
N GLU A 46 -21.98 1.15 -9.67
CA GLU A 46 -22.75 0.09 -10.33
C GLU A 46 -22.49 -1.29 -9.73
N SER A 47 -21.21 -1.64 -9.53
CA SER A 47 -20.84 -2.93 -8.96
C SER A 47 -19.57 -2.84 -8.13
N VAL A 48 -19.47 -3.68 -7.11
CA VAL A 48 -18.32 -3.76 -6.21
C VAL A 48 -18.10 -5.22 -5.78
N ASP A 49 -16.85 -5.57 -5.51
CA ASP A 49 -16.47 -6.84 -4.90
C ASP A 49 -17.09 -6.99 -3.50
N LYS A 50 -17.63 -8.18 -3.21
CA LYS A 50 -18.34 -8.45 -1.96
C LYS A 50 -17.43 -8.33 -0.73
N GLN A 51 -16.25 -8.94 -0.74
CA GLN A 51 -15.34 -8.90 0.40
C GLN A 51 -14.86 -7.47 0.66
N PHE A 52 -14.55 -6.73 -0.41
CA PHE A 52 -14.21 -5.32 -0.28
C PHE A 52 -15.36 -4.48 0.26
N TYR A 53 -16.58 -4.69 -0.22
CA TYR A 53 -17.76 -3.98 0.29
C TYR A 53 -17.98 -4.24 1.78
N GLU A 54 -17.86 -5.49 2.22
CA GLU A 54 -18.03 -5.92 3.60
C GLU A 54 -16.89 -5.46 4.53
N CYS A 55 -15.68 -5.19 4.02
CA CYS A 55 -14.58 -4.70 4.82
C CYS A 55 -14.68 -3.18 5.11
N LEU A 56 -15.33 -2.39 4.28
CA LEU A 56 -15.43 -0.94 4.44
C LEU A 56 -16.01 -0.46 5.79
N PRO A 57 -17.09 -1.04 6.32
CA PRO A 57 -17.60 -0.68 7.65
C PRO A 57 -16.59 -0.96 8.79
N ARG A 58 -15.78 -2.02 8.66
CA ARG A 58 -14.74 -2.36 9.64
C ARG A 58 -13.58 -1.37 9.57
N ILE A 59 -13.11 -1.03 8.38
CA ILE A 59 -12.10 0.02 8.15
C ILE A 59 -12.59 1.37 8.71
N LYS A 60 -13.84 1.74 8.43
CA LYS A 60 -14.44 2.98 8.97
C LYS A 60 -14.46 2.99 10.50
N ARG A 61 -14.78 1.86 11.13
CA ARG A 61 -14.73 1.70 12.60
C ARG A 61 -13.32 1.90 13.14
N SER A 62 -12.30 1.37 12.49
CA SER A 62 -10.90 1.56 12.88
C SER A 62 -10.49 3.03 12.84
N PHE A 63 -10.94 3.79 11.82
CA PHE A 63 -10.77 5.25 11.81
C PHE A 63 -11.51 5.92 12.97
N GLN A 64 -12.73 5.49 13.29
CA GLN A 64 -13.51 6.04 14.41
C GLN A 64 -12.80 5.79 15.75
N GLU A 65 -12.17 4.64 15.93
CA GLU A 65 -11.39 4.31 17.14
C GLU A 65 -10.09 5.13 17.22
N MET A 66 -9.44 5.36 16.07
CA MET A 66 -8.22 6.18 15.97
C MET A 66 -8.49 7.67 16.23
N TYR A 67 -9.63 8.16 15.78
CA TYR A 67 -10.03 9.58 15.87
C TYR A 67 -11.34 9.73 16.64
N ARG A 68 -11.37 9.34 17.93
CA ARG A 68 -12.57 9.24 18.77
C ARG A 68 -13.40 10.52 18.87
N ASN A 69 -12.76 11.68 18.70
CA ASN A 69 -13.42 12.99 18.78
C ASN A 69 -13.97 13.48 17.43
N TYR A 70 -13.94 12.63 16.39
CA TYR A 70 -14.44 12.93 15.07
C TYR A 70 -15.48 11.92 14.63
N SER A 71 -16.62 12.42 14.13
CA SER A 71 -17.68 11.56 13.60
C SER A 71 -17.48 11.36 12.09
N PHE A 72 -17.27 10.12 11.67
CA PHE A 72 -17.17 9.75 10.26
C PHE A 72 -18.56 9.44 9.70
N GLY A 73 -19.05 10.29 8.81
CA GLY A 73 -20.32 10.10 8.07
C GLY A 73 -20.15 9.30 6.78
N GLY A 74 -21.01 9.53 5.82
CA GLY A 74 -20.94 8.99 4.46
C GLY A 74 -21.01 7.46 4.34
N SER A 75 -21.29 6.98 3.15
CA SER A 75 -21.38 5.55 2.86
C SER A 75 -21.21 5.24 1.37
N LEU A 76 -20.99 3.95 1.06
CA LEU A 76 -21.03 3.41 -0.30
C LEU A 76 -22.39 2.77 -0.55
N ILE A 77 -23.00 3.12 -1.69
CA ILE A 77 -24.21 2.49 -2.23
C ILE A 77 -23.81 1.78 -3.52
N ALA A 78 -23.93 0.46 -3.54
CA ALA A 78 -23.66 -0.35 -4.72
C ALA A 78 -24.97 -0.92 -5.28
N ALA A 79 -25.17 -0.79 -6.61
CA ALA A 79 -26.33 -1.41 -7.26
C ALA A 79 -26.20 -2.95 -7.27
N LYS A 80 -24.96 -3.45 -7.36
CA LYS A 80 -24.66 -4.89 -7.32
C LYS A 80 -23.43 -5.14 -6.46
N VAL A 81 -23.53 -6.11 -5.55
CA VAL A 81 -22.42 -6.67 -4.79
C VAL A 81 -22.11 -8.05 -5.37
N ILE A 82 -20.90 -8.21 -5.91
CA ILE A 82 -20.51 -9.39 -6.69
C ILE A 82 -19.51 -10.22 -5.89
N ASP A 83 -19.79 -11.49 -5.75
CA ASP A 83 -18.86 -12.44 -5.18
C ASP A 83 -17.84 -12.85 -6.27
N ASN A 84 -16.59 -12.44 -6.10
CA ASN A 84 -15.48 -12.72 -7.01
C ASN A 84 -14.48 -13.72 -6.40
N GLU A 85 -14.89 -14.50 -5.41
CA GLU A 85 -14.02 -15.51 -4.82
C GLU A 85 -13.49 -16.50 -5.88
N HIS A 86 -12.24 -16.86 -5.75
CA HIS A 86 -11.56 -17.78 -6.66
C HIS A 86 -10.55 -18.67 -5.91
N SER A 87 -10.14 -19.75 -6.57
CA SER A 87 -9.11 -20.63 -6.03
C SER A 87 -7.75 -19.92 -5.99
N VAL A 88 -7.09 -20.02 -4.85
CA VAL A 88 -5.74 -19.46 -4.66
C VAL A 88 -4.71 -20.27 -5.45
N LYS A 89 -3.79 -19.57 -6.14
CA LYS A 89 -2.67 -20.17 -6.89
C LYS A 89 -1.31 -19.75 -6.34
N LYS A 90 -1.23 -18.59 -5.67
CA LYS A 90 -0.02 -18.08 -5.03
C LYS A 90 -0.32 -17.66 -3.59
N GLU A 91 0.62 -17.93 -2.68
CA GLU A 91 0.40 -17.64 -1.25
C GLU A 91 0.52 -16.15 -0.95
N SER A 92 1.48 -15.44 -1.56
CA SER A 92 1.80 -14.09 -1.09
C SER A 92 2.22 -13.12 -2.20
N ALA A 93 1.94 -11.84 -1.92
CA ALA A 93 2.59 -10.69 -2.52
C ALA A 93 3.05 -9.75 -1.41
N LEU A 94 3.99 -8.87 -1.71
CA LEU A 94 4.57 -7.92 -0.77
C LEU A 94 4.66 -6.54 -1.43
N LEU A 95 4.13 -5.51 -0.77
CA LEU A 95 4.42 -4.12 -1.13
C LEU A 95 5.90 -3.85 -0.82
N PHE A 96 6.71 -3.61 -1.87
CA PHE A 96 8.16 -3.65 -1.75
C PHE A 96 8.86 -2.48 -2.46
N THR A 97 9.66 -1.74 -1.71
CA THR A 97 10.46 -0.61 -2.19
C THR A 97 11.97 -0.78 -1.90
N GLY A 98 12.39 -1.94 -1.38
CA GLY A 98 13.78 -2.21 -0.97
C GLY A 98 14.18 -1.56 0.36
N GLY A 99 13.27 -0.89 1.06
CA GLY A 99 13.52 -0.30 2.38
C GLY A 99 13.53 -1.32 3.52
N VAL A 100 13.96 -0.90 4.71
CA VAL A 100 14.12 -1.77 5.90
C VAL A 100 12.87 -2.57 6.21
N ASP A 101 11.70 -1.92 6.24
CA ASP A 101 10.45 -2.57 6.66
C ASP A 101 10.03 -3.66 5.66
N ALA A 102 10.03 -3.35 4.36
CA ALA A 102 9.69 -4.29 3.31
C ALA A 102 10.71 -5.44 3.20
N THR A 103 12.01 -5.14 3.33
CA THR A 103 13.06 -6.17 3.30
C THR A 103 12.96 -7.11 4.50
N THR A 104 12.65 -6.59 5.69
CA THR A 104 12.41 -7.43 6.87
C THR A 104 11.23 -8.38 6.63
N THR A 105 10.11 -7.85 6.12
CA THR A 105 8.95 -8.69 5.79
C THR A 105 9.29 -9.73 4.72
N PHE A 106 10.00 -9.33 3.66
CA PHE A 106 10.47 -10.28 2.64
C PHE A 106 11.23 -11.46 3.26
N LEU A 107 12.20 -11.19 4.11
CA LEU A 107 13.01 -12.24 4.74
C LEU A 107 12.17 -13.20 5.61
N ARG A 108 11.09 -12.71 6.22
CA ARG A 108 10.17 -13.51 7.04
C ARG A 108 9.25 -14.42 6.22
N ILE A 109 8.95 -14.03 4.97
CA ILE A 109 8.01 -14.75 4.11
C ILE A 109 8.68 -15.33 2.84
N ARG A 110 10.00 -15.24 2.71
CA ARG A 110 10.77 -15.61 1.51
C ARG A 110 10.43 -17.00 0.96
N ASP A 111 10.17 -17.96 1.85
CA ASP A 111 9.86 -19.34 1.47
C ASP A 111 8.50 -19.47 0.74
N THR A 112 7.67 -18.43 0.76
CA THR A 112 6.42 -18.37 -0.01
C THR A 112 6.62 -17.84 -1.43
N HIS A 113 7.84 -17.43 -1.79
CA HIS A 113 8.19 -16.81 -3.08
C HIS A 113 7.22 -15.67 -3.46
N PRO A 114 7.14 -14.59 -2.66
CA PRO A 114 6.17 -13.53 -2.85
C PRO A 114 6.37 -12.78 -4.17
N ILE A 115 5.27 -12.32 -4.79
CA ILE A 115 5.36 -11.31 -5.85
C ILE A 115 5.66 -9.96 -5.19
N LEU A 116 6.75 -9.30 -5.59
CA LEU A 116 7.08 -7.95 -5.14
C LEU A 116 6.25 -6.94 -5.93
N ILE A 117 5.57 -6.02 -5.24
CA ILE A 117 4.73 -5.00 -5.87
C ILE A 117 5.27 -3.62 -5.50
N ASP A 118 5.72 -2.86 -6.50
CA ASP A 118 6.02 -1.45 -6.34
C ASP A 118 4.98 -0.57 -7.02
N THR A 119 4.73 0.63 -6.44
CA THR A 119 3.65 1.51 -6.88
C THR A 119 4.14 2.95 -7.05
N PHE A 120 3.97 3.50 -8.24
CA PHE A 120 4.24 4.90 -8.57
C PHE A 120 2.93 5.68 -8.63
N GLY A 121 2.60 6.40 -7.55
CA GLY A 121 1.29 7.03 -7.35
C GLY A 121 1.21 8.53 -7.64
N TRP A 122 2.32 9.17 -8.02
CA TRP A 122 2.45 10.63 -8.17
C TRP A 122 2.54 11.10 -9.62
N CYS A 123 2.17 10.28 -10.57
CA CYS A 123 2.18 10.66 -11.98
C CYS A 123 1.17 11.77 -12.27
N ASN A 124 1.51 12.71 -13.14
CA ASN A 124 0.58 13.76 -13.54
C ASN A 124 -0.43 13.26 -14.57
N ASP A 125 0.03 12.40 -15.49
CA ASP A 125 -0.79 11.72 -16.50
C ASP A 125 -0.16 10.38 -16.90
N ARG A 126 -0.78 9.71 -17.87
CA ARG A 126 -0.32 8.40 -18.36
C ARG A 126 1.04 8.45 -19.03
N ASP A 127 1.36 9.54 -19.70
CA ASP A 127 2.60 9.72 -20.44
C ASP A 127 3.74 10.27 -19.56
N ASP A 128 3.47 10.55 -18.28
CA ASP A 128 4.45 11.08 -17.34
C ASP A 128 5.43 9.99 -16.88
N GLU A 129 6.55 9.88 -17.58
CA GLU A 129 7.66 8.99 -17.22
C GLU A 129 8.51 9.53 -16.05
N SER A 130 8.36 10.80 -15.68
CA SER A 130 9.17 11.41 -14.61
C SER A 130 8.77 10.92 -13.21
N CYS A 131 7.56 10.42 -13.06
CA CYS A 131 7.06 9.86 -11.79
C CYS A 131 7.60 8.46 -11.49
N VAL A 132 8.13 7.77 -12.51
CA VAL A 132 8.69 6.43 -12.40
C VAL A 132 10.18 6.55 -12.13
N PHE A 133 10.61 6.20 -10.92
CA PHE A 133 12.02 6.27 -10.60
C PHE A 133 12.74 5.03 -11.13
N LYS A 134 13.41 5.16 -12.26
CA LYS A 134 14.09 4.04 -12.96
C LYS A 134 15.08 3.28 -12.06
N ALA A 135 15.72 3.99 -11.13
CA ALA A 135 16.62 3.39 -10.17
C ALA A 135 15.89 2.47 -9.17
N ASP A 136 14.63 2.76 -8.80
CA ASP A 136 13.84 1.86 -7.97
C ASP A 136 13.55 0.56 -8.72
N ILE A 137 13.09 0.66 -9.97
CA ILE A 137 12.84 -0.50 -10.84
C ILE A 137 14.12 -1.35 -10.98
N SER A 138 15.25 -0.72 -11.28
CA SER A 138 16.54 -1.43 -11.43
C SER A 138 16.96 -2.16 -10.15
N ALA A 139 16.82 -1.51 -8.99
CA ALA A 139 17.16 -2.11 -7.70
C ALA A 139 16.22 -3.27 -7.33
N ILE A 140 14.92 -3.10 -7.57
CA ILE A 140 13.91 -4.13 -7.27
C ILE A 140 14.06 -5.32 -8.22
N ASN A 141 14.32 -5.10 -9.52
CA ASN A 141 14.58 -6.18 -10.46
C ASN A 141 15.81 -7.00 -10.04
N ARG A 142 16.91 -6.34 -9.68
CA ARG A 142 18.11 -7.04 -9.18
C ARG A 142 17.78 -7.87 -7.95
N PHE A 143 17.06 -7.31 -7.00
CA PHE A 143 16.62 -8.01 -5.79
C PHE A 143 15.73 -9.21 -6.14
N ALA A 144 14.79 -9.05 -7.06
CA ALA A 144 13.90 -10.11 -7.52
C ALA A 144 14.66 -11.25 -8.20
N GLU A 145 15.65 -10.93 -9.06
CA GLU A 145 16.54 -11.89 -9.70
C GLU A 145 17.39 -12.66 -8.67
N GLU A 146 18.02 -11.94 -7.73
CA GLU A 146 18.85 -12.53 -6.65
C GLU A 146 18.05 -13.52 -5.78
N HIS A 147 16.74 -13.29 -5.62
CA HIS A 147 15.87 -14.12 -4.78
C HIS A 147 14.92 -15.04 -5.57
N CYS A 148 15.05 -15.10 -6.89
CA CYS A 148 14.21 -15.91 -7.77
C CYS A 148 12.69 -15.66 -7.57
N VAL A 149 12.29 -14.39 -7.41
CA VAL A 149 10.90 -13.95 -7.27
C VAL A 149 10.51 -12.99 -8.39
N GLN A 150 9.20 -12.81 -8.57
CA GLN A 150 8.64 -11.90 -9.58
C GLN A 150 8.47 -10.50 -9.00
N ALA A 151 8.62 -9.46 -9.83
CA ALA A 151 8.29 -8.08 -9.49
C ALA A 151 7.21 -7.53 -10.44
N GLU A 152 6.26 -6.76 -9.89
CA GLU A 152 5.21 -6.06 -10.60
C GLU A 152 5.24 -4.57 -10.26
N TYR A 153 5.00 -3.75 -11.27
CA TYR A 153 5.05 -2.28 -11.16
C TYR A 153 3.71 -1.69 -11.54
N ILE A 154 3.22 -0.77 -10.69
CA ILE A 154 1.94 -0.10 -10.90
C ILE A 154 2.17 1.39 -11.03
N LYS A 155 1.72 1.99 -12.13
CA LYS A 155 1.77 3.42 -12.39
C LYS A 155 0.40 4.05 -12.22
N SER A 156 0.31 5.17 -11.49
CA SER A 156 -0.97 5.81 -11.19
C SER A 156 -0.78 7.27 -10.76
N ASN A 157 -1.87 8.00 -10.69
CA ASN A 157 -1.95 9.33 -10.08
C ASN A 157 -2.76 9.33 -8.77
N PHE A 158 -2.89 8.21 -8.08
CA PHE A 158 -3.73 8.12 -6.89
C PHE A 158 -3.34 9.12 -5.79
N ALA A 159 -2.05 9.43 -5.63
CA ALA A 159 -1.58 10.36 -4.59
C ALA A 159 -1.91 11.84 -4.89
N THR A 160 -2.16 12.17 -6.16
CA THR A 160 -2.48 13.52 -6.62
C THR A 160 -3.93 13.67 -7.08
N PHE A 161 -4.68 12.58 -7.18
CA PHE A 161 -6.09 12.58 -7.58
C PHE A 161 -6.97 13.41 -6.64
N ILE A 162 -6.81 13.24 -5.32
CA ILE A 162 -7.36 14.15 -4.31
C ILE A 162 -6.26 15.12 -3.93
N LYS A 163 -6.49 16.44 -4.13
CA LYS A 163 -5.53 17.51 -3.85
C LYS A 163 -5.25 17.61 -2.34
N PRO A 164 -4.08 17.12 -1.85
CA PRO A 164 -3.80 17.06 -0.41
C PRO A 164 -3.86 18.43 0.26
N GLU A 165 -3.40 19.49 -0.43
CA GLU A 165 -3.35 20.85 0.10
C GLU A 165 -4.73 21.42 0.44
N LYS A 166 -5.78 20.97 -0.27
CA LYS A 166 -7.17 21.38 0.01
C LYS A 166 -7.76 20.63 1.19
N VAL A 167 -7.51 19.33 1.28
CA VAL A 167 -8.02 18.47 2.35
C VAL A 167 -7.29 18.75 3.65
N ASN A 168 -5.98 18.95 3.61
CA ASN A 168 -5.15 19.23 4.77
C ASN A 168 -5.57 20.50 5.52
N LYS A 169 -6.10 21.51 4.83
CA LYS A 169 -6.66 22.71 5.50
C LYS A 169 -7.76 22.37 6.50
N VAL A 170 -8.55 21.33 6.21
CA VAL A 170 -9.62 20.85 7.10
C VAL A 170 -9.06 19.90 8.16
N LEU A 171 -8.23 18.94 7.76
CA LEU A 171 -7.69 17.90 8.64
C LEU A 171 -6.76 18.46 9.71
N ASN A 172 -5.84 19.37 9.37
CA ASN A 172 -4.92 19.97 10.33
C ASN A 172 -5.63 20.69 11.47
N ARG A 173 -6.77 21.34 11.18
CA ARG A 173 -7.56 22.06 12.20
C ARG A 173 -8.34 21.12 13.13
N LYS A 174 -8.86 20.01 12.59
CA LYS A 174 -9.78 19.12 13.31
C LYS A 174 -9.09 17.91 13.92
N LEU A 175 -8.09 17.36 13.24
CA LEU A 175 -7.51 16.05 13.57
C LEU A 175 -5.99 16.09 13.76
N HIS A 176 -5.35 17.25 13.57
CA HIS A 176 -3.89 17.41 13.65
C HIS A 176 -3.13 16.39 12.80
N ASN A 177 -3.65 16.13 11.59
CA ASN A 177 -3.10 15.14 10.68
C ASN A 177 -3.18 15.62 9.23
N SER A 178 -2.56 14.88 8.30
CA SER A 178 -2.60 15.13 6.87
C SER A 178 -3.36 14.04 6.12
N TRP A 179 -3.83 14.38 4.93
CA TRP A 179 -4.56 13.45 4.07
C TRP A 179 -3.73 12.21 3.75
N TRP A 180 -2.52 12.40 3.24
CA TRP A 180 -1.65 11.30 2.85
C TRP A 180 -1.32 10.38 4.02
N PHE A 181 -0.80 10.95 5.09
CA PHE A 181 -0.31 10.18 6.23
C PHE A 181 -1.43 9.54 7.06
N GLY A 182 -2.48 10.30 7.36
CA GLY A 182 -3.54 9.86 8.25
C GLY A 182 -4.63 9.04 7.60
N PHE A 183 -4.80 9.13 6.26
CA PHE A 183 -6.02 8.62 5.63
C PHE A 183 -5.84 7.90 4.31
N GLN A 184 -4.77 8.14 3.53
CA GLN A 184 -4.74 7.67 2.15
C GLN A 184 -3.73 6.55 1.87
N HIS A 185 -2.44 6.72 2.20
CA HIS A 185 -1.35 5.99 1.53
C HIS A 185 -1.49 4.46 1.57
N SER A 186 -1.71 3.81 2.71
CA SER A 186 -1.76 2.34 2.73
C SER A 186 -2.97 1.80 1.98
N LEU A 187 -4.15 2.42 2.17
CA LEU A 187 -5.35 2.00 1.45
C LEU A 187 -5.24 2.25 -0.07
N ALA A 188 -4.55 3.32 -0.48
CA ALA A 188 -4.25 3.55 -1.89
C ALA A 188 -3.34 2.46 -2.46
N PHE A 189 -2.27 2.11 -1.77
CA PHE A 189 -1.36 1.03 -2.17
C PHE A 189 -2.07 -0.32 -2.22
N LEU A 190 -2.82 -0.67 -1.17
CA LEU A 190 -3.58 -1.93 -1.10
C LEU A 190 -4.64 -2.00 -2.20
N GLY A 191 -5.32 -0.88 -2.47
CA GLY A 191 -6.32 -0.79 -3.52
C GLY A 191 -5.77 -1.10 -4.90
N VAL A 192 -4.62 -0.57 -5.28
CA VAL A 192 -4.02 -0.87 -6.59
C VAL A 192 -3.35 -2.26 -6.60
N ALA A 193 -2.74 -2.69 -5.50
CA ALA A 193 -2.14 -4.02 -5.36
C ALA A 193 -3.18 -5.14 -5.41
N SER A 194 -4.44 -4.87 -5.03
CA SER A 194 -5.52 -5.84 -5.09
C SER A 194 -5.80 -6.36 -6.50
N ILE A 195 -5.53 -5.55 -7.54
CA ILE A 195 -5.67 -5.96 -8.93
C ILE A 195 -4.60 -6.99 -9.31
N VAL A 196 -3.36 -6.79 -8.84
CA VAL A 196 -2.28 -7.79 -8.98
C VAL A 196 -2.65 -9.06 -8.25
N ALA A 197 -3.18 -8.94 -7.02
CA ALA A 197 -3.61 -10.10 -6.24
C ALA A 197 -4.72 -10.90 -6.92
N PHE A 198 -5.69 -10.22 -7.51
CA PHE A 198 -6.75 -10.88 -8.29
C PHE A 198 -6.18 -11.58 -9.52
N TYR A 199 -5.35 -10.89 -10.31
CA TYR A 199 -4.78 -11.40 -11.55
C TYR A 199 -3.95 -12.68 -11.33
N TYR A 200 -3.11 -12.69 -10.28
CA TYR A 200 -2.26 -13.84 -9.96
C TYR A 200 -2.90 -14.84 -8.98
N HIS A 201 -4.15 -14.62 -8.56
CA HIS A 201 -4.85 -15.44 -7.58
C HIS A 201 -4.09 -15.58 -6.25
N ILE A 202 -3.67 -14.45 -5.69
CA ILE A 202 -2.86 -14.37 -4.47
C ILE A 202 -3.77 -14.43 -3.23
N ARG A 203 -3.35 -15.21 -2.21
CA ARG A 203 -4.03 -15.33 -0.93
C ARG A 203 -3.83 -14.10 -0.05
N THR A 204 -2.59 -13.60 0.03
CA THR A 204 -2.21 -12.59 1.02
C THR A 204 -1.31 -11.51 0.44
N ILE A 205 -1.68 -10.25 0.65
CA ILE A 205 -0.79 -9.10 0.44
C ILE A 205 -0.15 -8.76 1.77
N TYR A 206 1.18 -8.68 1.81
CA TYR A 206 1.93 -8.21 2.96
C TYR A 206 2.30 -6.74 2.82
N ILE A 207 2.22 -6.00 3.93
CA ILE A 207 2.73 -4.64 4.07
C ILE A 207 3.65 -4.59 5.29
N GLY A 208 4.89 -4.16 5.10
CA GLY A 208 5.86 -4.01 6.18
C GLY A 208 5.53 -2.81 7.07
N SER A 209 5.42 -3.01 8.36
CA SER A 209 5.12 -1.97 9.34
C SER A 209 6.24 -0.95 9.45
N SER A 210 5.91 0.35 9.35
CA SER A 210 6.86 1.44 9.63
C SER A 210 6.93 1.82 11.10
N TYR A 211 5.93 1.44 11.89
CA TYR A 211 5.82 1.73 13.32
C TYR A 211 5.87 0.44 14.14
N THR A 212 6.05 0.59 15.45
CA THR A 212 6.19 -0.51 16.39
C THR A 212 5.04 -0.45 17.41
N PHE A 213 4.63 -1.60 17.90
CA PHE A 213 3.64 -1.70 18.97
C PHE A 213 3.99 -0.77 20.15
N GLY A 214 2.97 -0.06 20.65
CA GLY A 214 3.12 0.92 21.73
C GLY A 214 3.45 2.34 21.29
N GLN A 215 3.75 2.60 19.99
CA GLN A 215 3.86 3.95 19.45
C GLN A 215 2.46 4.51 19.17
N ALA A 216 2.12 5.62 19.83
CA ALA A 216 0.83 6.31 19.64
C ALA A 216 0.87 7.20 18.38
N VAL A 217 0.73 6.58 17.21
CA VAL A 217 0.73 7.29 15.92
C VAL A 217 -0.59 7.07 15.19
N ASN A 218 -1.27 8.16 14.81
CA ASN A 218 -2.46 8.09 13.98
C ASN A 218 -2.06 8.08 12.50
N CYS A 219 -1.69 6.91 12.00
CA CYS A 219 -1.28 6.66 10.63
C CYS A 219 -2.25 5.69 9.95
N VAL A 220 -2.60 5.91 8.69
CA VAL A 220 -3.48 4.98 7.95
C VAL A 220 -2.85 3.60 7.75
N SER A 221 -1.52 3.50 7.65
CA SER A 221 -0.82 2.21 7.70
C SER A 221 -0.67 1.76 9.16
N ASP A 222 -1.72 1.16 9.64
CA ASP A 222 -1.87 0.64 11.00
C ASP A 222 -2.51 -0.75 10.94
N PRO A 223 -2.08 -1.72 11.75
CA PRO A 223 -2.64 -3.07 11.71
C PRO A 223 -4.16 -3.13 11.95
N ARG A 224 -4.74 -2.14 12.64
CA ARG A 224 -6.20 -2.02 12.82
C ARG A 224 -6.95 -1.69 11.52
N ILE A 225 -6.26 -1.06 10.54
CA ILE A 225 -6.83 -0.67 9.25
C ILE A 225 -6.44 -1.69 8.18
N ASP A 226 -5.14 -1.94 8.02
CA ASP A 226 -4.62 -2.76 6.92
C ASP A 226 -5.14 -4.19 6.96
N ARG A 227 -5.26 -4.79 8.16
CA ARG A 227 -5.78 -6.17 8.34
C ARG A 227 -7.26 -6.33 8.05
N GLU A 228 -8.01 -5.23 8.07
CA GLU A 228 -9.44 -5.26 7.70
C GLU A 228 -9.64 -5.28 6.18
N PHE A 229 -8.63 -4.87 5.40
CA PHE A 229 -8.73 -4.84 3.95
C PHE A 229 -8.80 -6.25 3.38
N ALA A 230 -9.83 -6.51 2.56
CA ALA A 230 -10.01 -7.78 1.89
C ALA A 230 -10.67 -7.56 0.52
N VAL A 231 -10.35 -8.39 -0.46
CA VAL A 231 -10.91 -8.38 -1.81
C VAL A 231 -10.77 -9.75 -2.46
N ALA A 232 -11.85 -10.30 -3.02
CA ALA A 232 -11.82 -11.45 -3.91
C ALA A 232 -10.84 -12.57 -3.48
N SER A 233 -11.03 -13.20 -2.33
CA SER A 233 -10.16 -14.25 -1.73
C SER A 233 -8.79 -13.78 -1.23
N CYS A 234 -8.44 -12.49 -1.33
CA CYS A 234 -7.18 -11.93 -0.85
C CYS A 234 -7.38 -11.14 0.44
N ASN A 235 -6.51 -11.38 1.43
CA ASN A 235 -6.44 -10.68 2.70
C ASN A 235 -5.13 -9.90 2.81
N VAL A 236 -5.02 -9.03 3.83
CA VAL A 236 -3.82 -8.26 4.11
C VAL A 236 -3.23 -8.61 5.46
N ILE A 237 -1.91 -8.74 5.50
CA ILE A 237 -1.13 -8.86 6.74
C ILE A 237 -0.22 -7.65 6.87
N HIS A 238 -0.40 -6.90 7.96
CA HIS A 238 0.51 -5.85 8.39
C HIS A 238 1.59 -6.51 9.25
N ASP A 239 2.78 -6.70 8.65
CA ASP A 239 3.85 -7.53 9.22
C ASP A 239 4.89 -6.72 10.01
N ALA A 240 5.59 -7.39 10.91
CA ALA A 240 6.71 -6.88 11.70
C ALA A 240 6.34 -5.67 12.60
N TYR A 241 5.07 -5.52 12.99
CA TYR A 241 4.61 -4.46 13.90
C TYR A 241 5.14 -4.66 15.34
N GLU A 242 5.46 -5.89 15.72
CA GLU A 242 6.08 -6.24 17.00
C GLU A 242 7.56 -5.85 17.08
N LEU A 243 8.23 -5.62 15.95
CA LEU A 243 9.66 -5.33 15.88
C LEU A 243 9.93 -3.82 15.87
N SER A 244 10.84 -3.37 16.72
CA SER A 244 11.44 -2.06 16.58
C SER A 244 12.27 -1.98 15.30
N ARG A 245 12.56 -0.76 14.83
CA ARG A 245 13.38 -0.58 13.64
C ARG A 245 14.77 -1.24 13.78
N GLN A 246 15.37 -1.13 14.96
CA GLN A 246 16.66 -1.78 15.24
C GLN A 246 16.56 -3.33 15.20
N GLN A 247 15.48 -3.90 15.70
CA GLN A 247 15.23 -5.34 15.58
C GLN A 247 15.02 -5.78 14.13
N LYS A 248 14.34 -4.98 13.31
CA LYS A 248 14.20 -5.22 11.87
C LYS A 248 15.56 -5.24 11.17
N ILE A 249 16.42 -4.26 11.48
CA ILE A 249 17.78 -4.23 10.93
C ILE A 249 18.58 -5.46 11.40
N ARG A 250 18.43 -5.90 12.65
CA ARG A 250 19.07 -7.12 13.12
C ARG A 250 18.63 -8.35 12.31
N VAL A 251 17.33 -8.49 12.01
CA VAL A 251 16.83 -9.56 11.12
C VAL A 251 17.56 -9.53 9.77
N ILE A 252 17.74 -8.34 9.18
CA ILE A 252 18.44 -8.18 7.89
C ILE A 252 19.92 -8.54 8.01
N VAL A 253 20.60 -8.07 9.06
CA VAL A 253 22.03 -8.33 9.28
C VAL A 253 22.28 -9.81 9.55
N ASP A 254 21.42 -10.46 10.33
CA ASP A 254 21.57 -11.88 10.65
C ASP A 254 21.29 -12.74 9.41
N ALA A 255 20.29 -12.42 8.60
CA ALA A 255 20.05 -13.10 7.32
C ALA A 255 21.24 -12.98 6.35
N LYS A 256 21.92 -11.83 6.33
CA LYS A 256 23.14 -11.62 5.51
C LYS A 256 24.33 -12.45 5.97
N LYS A 257 24.41 -12.81 7.25
CA LYS A 257 25.46 -13.69 7.80
C LYS A 257 25.23 -15.17 7.49
N GLU A 258 23.98 -15.57 7.32
CA GLU A 258 23.60 -16.88 6.81
C GLU A 258 24.03 -16.96 5.35
N ALA A 259 25.02 -17.77 5.03
CA ALA A 259 25.90 -17.72 3.86
C ALA A 259 25.28 -17.66 2.45
N ASP A 260 23.94 -17.75 2.29
CA ASP A 260 23.26 -17.84 1.00
C ASP A 260 22.27 -16.70 0.72
N VAL A 261 22.15 -15.70 1.60
CA VAL A 261 21.18 -14.61 1.41
C VAL A 261 21.88 -13.30 1.05
N GLN A 262 21.78 -12.91 -0.22
CA GLN A 262 22.21 -11.59 -0.67
C GLN A 262 21.13 -10.56 -0.29
N VAL A 263 21.45 -9.61 0.58
CA VAL A 263 20.55 -8.52 0.94
C VAL A 263 21.20 -7.19 0.61
N ASN A 264 20.74 -6.58 -0.46
CA ASN A 264 21.15 -5.24 -0.90
C ASN A 264 20.09 -4.22 -0.45
N LEU A 265 20.21 -3.76 0.80
CA LEU A 265 19.27 -2.79 1.38
C LEU A 265 19.42 -1.43 0.68
N ARG A 266 18.35 -0.93 0.09
CA ARG A 266 18.29 0.40 -0.52
C ARG A 266 17.29 1.28 0.22
N VAL A 267 17.79 2.19 1.04
CA VAL A 267 16.94 3.10 1.86
C VAL A 267 16.88 4.53 1.32
N CYS A 268 17.75 4.89 0.37
CA CYS A 268 17.82 6.23 -0.20
C CYS A 268 16.63 6.49 -1.14
N SER A 269 15.90 7.60 -0.88
CA SER A 269 14.80 8.02 -1.75
C SER A 269 15.23 8.96 -2.87
N PHE A 270 16.52 9.31 -2.96
CA PHE A 270 17.00 10.37 -3.85
C PHE A 270 17.99 9.89 -4.92
N LYS A 271 18.64 8.74 -4.71
CA LYS A 271 19.68 8.24 -5.59
C LYS A 271 19.51 6.75 -5.85
N GLU A 272 20.11 6.30 -6.93
CA GLU A 272 20.16 4.90 -7.34
C GLU A 272 20.79 4.01 -6.26
N GLU A 273 21.85 4.51 -5.63
CA GLU A 273 22.52 3.86 -4.49
C GLU A 273 22.28 4.66 -3.19
N ASN A 274 22.57 4.05 -2.05
CA ASN A 274 22.51 4.76 -0.78
C ASN A 274 23.51 5.93 -0.77
N CYS A 275 22.98 7.16 -0.65
CA CYS A 275 23.82 8.35 -0.72
C CYS A 275 24.67 8.60 0.53
N ASN A 276 24.43 7.89 1.61
CA ASN A 276 25.10 7.99 2.90
C ASN A 276 25.10 9.40 3.52
N GLN A 277 24.15 10.26 3.08
CA GLN A 277 24.05 11.66 3.51
C GLN A 277 22.64 12.08 3.91
N CYS A 278 21.60 11.38 3.41
CA CYS A 278 20.21 11.72 3.79
C CYS A 278 19.83 11.07 5.13
N GLU A 279 18.75 11.58 5.71
CA GLU A 279 18.26 11.13 7.02
C GLU A 279 18.02 9.60 7.05
N LYS A 280 17.43 9.02 6.00
CA LYS A 280 17.17 7.58 5.92
C LYS A 280 18.46 6.76 5.89
N CYS A 281 19.46 7.19 5.10
CA CYS A 281 20.75 6.53 5.06
C CYS A 281 21.48 6.63 6.41
N PHE A 282 21.55 7.84 6.98
CA PHE A 282 22.19 8.06 8.29
C PHE A 282 21.57 7.20 9.39
N ARG A 283 20.24 7.26 9.51
CA ARG A 283 19.51 6.49 10.50
C ARG A 283 19.80 5.00 10.36
N THR A 284 19.80 4.48 9.14
CA THR A 284 20.09 3.05 8.90
C THR A 284 21.54 2.68 9.25
N MET A 285 22.52 3.54 8.91
CA MET A 285 23.93 3.29 9.25
C MET A 285 24.20 3.26 10.76
N ILE A 286 23.49 4.11 11.53
CA ILE A 286 23.63 4.15 12.99
C ILE A 286 23.03 2.90 13.65
N GLU A 287 22.05 2.28 13.01
CA GLU A 287 21.30 1.13 13.53
C GLU A 287 21.93 -0.23 13.14
N ILE A 288 22.89 -0.26 12.16
CA ILE A 288 23.66 -1.45 11.78
C ILE A 288 24.82 -1.69 12.77
#